data_60e075c4908f82773c23d772c54d8448
#
_entry.id   60e075c4908f82773c23d772c54d8448
#
_cell.length_a   1.000
_cell.length_b   1.000
_cell.length_c   1.000
_cell.angle_alpha   90.00
_cell.angle_beta   90.00
_cell.angle_gamma   90.00
#
_symmetry.space_group_name_H-M   'P 1'
#
loop_
_entity.id
_entity.type
_entity.pdbx_description
1 polymer ?
#
loop_
_entity_poly.entity_id
_entity_poly.type
_entity_poly.pdbx_seq_one_letter_code
_entity_poly.pdbx_strand_id
1 'polypeptide(L)'
;LAVAEGSACAQAQGILTESHVVTAFNHVSAVLLSDQSLAEIDIDIMVVGDHKPATDLVQQMVDQIAGMRGIYAGKMRNAGQVEALTANLISMNRRYKTHAGVRVIGVN
;
A
#
# COMPACT_ATOMS: atom_id res chain seq x y z
N LEU A 1 4.11 0.28 14.89
CA LEU A 1 5.18 1.25 15.22
C LEU A 1 4.57 2.63 15.40
N ALA A 2 4.62 3.16 16.62
CA ALA A 2 4.17 4.51 16.88
C ALA A 2 5.34 5.48 16.69
N VAL A 3 5.14 6.50 15.86
CA VAL A 3 6.10 7.57 15.65
C VAL A 3 5.41 8.92 15.87
N ALA A 4 6.19 9.94 16.18
CA ALA A 4 5.64 11.27 16.50
C ALA A 4 4.86 11.85 15.31
N GLU A 5 5.29 11.57 14.08
CA GLU A 5 4.65 12.06 12.86
C GLU A 5 3.36 11.32 12.50
N GLY A 6 3.03 10.23 13.18
CA GLY A 6 1.81 9.44 12.98
C GLY A 6 1.95 8.28 12.00
N SER A 7 2.99 8.24 11.17
CA SER A 7 3.24 7.15 10.23
C SER A 7 4.69 7.15 9.76
N ALA A 8 5.14 6.01 9.25
CA ALA A 8 6.46 5.90 8.63
C ALA A 8 6.57 6.81 7.39
N CYS A 9 5.50 6.93 6.63
CA CYS A 9 5.44 7.81 5.46
C CYS A 9 5.65 9.28 5.86
N ALA A 10 4.94 9.75 6.88
CA ALA A 10 5.07 11.13 7.35
C ALA A 10 6.47 11.37 7.94
N GLN A 11 7.02 10.40 8.66
CA GLN A 11 8.38 10.49 9.18
C GLN A 11 9.40 10.63 8.06
N ALA A 12 9.27 9.82 7.01
CA ALA A 12 10.16 9.90 5.84
C ALA A 12 10.04 11.25 5.14
N GLN A 13 8.83 11.79 5.00
CA GLN A 13 8.62 13.10 4.37
C GLN A 13 9.25 14.23 5.19
N GLY A 14 9.22 14.13 6.52
CA GLY A 14 9.88 15.10 7.40
C GLY A 14 11.39 15.13 7.24
N ILE A 15 11.99 14.01 6.85
CA ILE A 15 13.42 13.89 6.59
C ILE A 15 13.76 14.30 5.15
N LEU A 16 12.93 13.87 4.19
CA LEU A 16 13.13 14.07 2.76
C LEU A 16 12.31 15.28 2.28
N THR A 17 12.72 16.46 2.68
CA THR A 17 11.93 17.69 2.46
C THR A 17 11.86 18.11 0.99
N GLU A 18 12.79 17.65 0.14
CA GLU A 18 12.80 17.97 -1.29
C GLU A 18 12.25 16.85 -2.18
N SER A 19 11.70 15.81 -1.56
CA SER A 19 11.09 14.68 -2.26
C SER A 19 9.60 14.64 -1.97
N HIS A 20 8.82 14.11 -2.92
CA HIS A 20 7.40 13.81 -2.70
C HIS A 20 7.27 12.35 -2.31
N VAL A 21 7.07 12.09 -1.01
CA VAL A 21 6.98 10.72 -0.50
C VAL A 21 5.58 10.16 -0.74
N VAL A 22 5.53 8.95 -1.26
CA VAL A 22 4.30 8.21 -1.51
C VAL A 22 4.44 6.85 -0.85
N THR A 23 3.42 6.41 -0.12
CA THR A 23 3.40 5.06 0.45
C THR A 23 2.48 4.15 -0.35
N ALA A 24 2.94 2.93 -0.58
CA ALA A 24 2.21 1.90 -1.30
C ALA A 24 2.76 0.52 -0.88
N PHE A 25 2.05 -0.56 -1.24
CA PHE A 25 2.47 -1.94 -0.97
C PHE A 25 2.57 -2.33 0.50
N ASN A 26 2.00 -1.56 1.41
CA ASN A 26 2.06 -1.83 2.85
C ASN A 26 1.35 -3.14 3.24
N HIS A 27 0.32 -3.52 2.48
CA HIS A 27 -0.55 -4.65 2.84
C HIS A 27 -0.46 -5.82 1.86
N VAL A 28 0.53 -5.84 0.98
CA VAL A 28 0.73 -6.98 0.10
C VAL A 28 1.74 -7.95 0.72
N SER A 29 1.46 -9.25 0.60
CA SER A 29 2.37 -10.29 1.09
C SER A 29 3.66 -10.32 0.26
N ALA A 30 4.80 -10.23 0.94
CA ALA A 30 6.09 -10.37 0.28
C ALA A 30 6.26 -11.77 -0.34
N VAL A 31 5.63 -12.79 0.24
CA VAL A 31 5.65 -14.15 -0.30
C VAL A 31 4.98 -14.17 -1.67
N LEU A 32 3.83 -13.51 -1.83
CA LEU A 32 3.15 -13.42 -3.12
C LEU A 32 3.98 -12.66 -4.14
N LEU A 33 4.61 -11.55 -3.74
CA LEU A 33 5.45 -10.76 -4.64
C LEU A 33 6.68 -11.53 -5.13
N SER A 34 7.21 -12.44 -4.29
CA SER A 34 8.40 -13.23 -4.60
C SER A 34 8.09 -14.50 -5.39
N ASP A 35 6.82 -14.89 -5.51
CA ASP A 35 6.43 -16.14 -6.13
C ASP A 35 6.38 -15.99 -7.65
N GLN A 36 7.43 -16.45 -8.32
CA GLN A 36 7.55 -16.37 -9.77
C GLN A 36 6.61 -17.32 -10.53
N SER A 37 5.95 -18.25 -9.82
CA SER A 37 4.98 -19.15 -10.44
C SER A 37 3.62 -18.48 -10.66
N LEU A 38 3.35 -17.34 -10.03
CA LEU A 38 2.09 -16.62 -10.15
C LEU A 38 2.09 -15.77 -11.43
N ALA A 39 1.08 -15.98 -12.28
CA ALA A 39 0.87 -15.17 -13.47
C ALA A 39 0.35 -13.78 -13.12
N GLU A 40 -0.45 -13.67 -12.05
CA GLU A 40 -0.98 -12.40 -11.56
C GLU A 40 -1.24 -12.47 -10.07
N ILE A 41 -1.32 -11.31 -9.44
CA ILE A 41 -1.69 -11.16 -8.02
C ILE A 41 -2.91 -10.26 -7.97
N ASP A 42 -4.07 -10.85 -7.66
CA ASP A 42 -5.37 -10.20 -7.74
C ASP A 42 -5.70 -9.43 -6.47
N ILE A 43 -5.03 -8.30 -6.26
CA ILE A 43 -5.26 -7.42 -5.11
C ILE A 43 -5.18 -5.96 -5.52
N ASP A 44 -5.81 -5.08 -4.74
CA ASP A 44 -5.68 -3.66 -4.89
C ASP A 44 -4.59 -3.13 -3.97
N ILE A 45 -3.86 -2.13 -4.43
CA ILE A 45 -2.77 -1.48 -3.68
C ILE A 45 -3.22 -0.07 -3.33
N MET A 46 -3.32 0.21 -2.04
CA MET A 46 -3.64 1.55 -1.56
C MET A 46 -2.43 2.45 -1.70
N VAL A 47 -2.62 3.58 -2.38
CA VAL A 47 -1.58 4.58 -2.63
C VAL A 47 -1.93 5.85 -1.87
N VAL A 48 -1.02 6.32 -1.04
CA VAL A 48 -1.24 7.49 -0.17
C VAL A 48 -0.09 8.48 -0.34
N GLY A 49 -0.44 9.75 -0.46
CA GLY A 49 0.53 10.83 -0.57
C GLY A 49 -0.14 12.17 -0.78
N ASP A 50 0.61 13.26 -0.59
CA ASP A 50 0.07 14.62 -0.69
C ASP A 50 0.18 15.21 -2.09
N HIS A 51 1.15 14.75 -2.89
CA HIS A 51 1.44 15.33 -4.20
C HIS A 51 0.75 14.51 -5.29
N LYS A 52 -0.28 15.08 -5.91
CA LYS A 52 -1.10 14.36 -6.88
C LYS A 52 -0.30 13.76 -8.05
N PRO A 53 0.60 14.51 -8.72
CA PRO A 53 1.39 13.90 -9.80
C PRO A 53 2.21 12.70 -9.35
N ALA A 54 2.73 12.71 -8.12
CA ALA A 54 3.52 11.60 -7.59
C ALA A 54 2.63 10.39 -7.29
N THR A 55 1.45 10.59 -6.67
CA THR A 55 0.51 9.48 -6.42
C THR A 55 -0.04 8.91 -7.73
N ASP A 56 -0.33 9.77 -8.72
CA ASP A 56 -0.77 9.31 -10.04
C ASP A 56 0.29 8.41 -10.69
N LEU A 57 1.55 8.80 -10.61
CA LEU A 57 2.66 8.01 -11.17
C LEU A 57 2.76 6.64 -10.49
N VAL A 58 2.67 6.60 -9.16
CA VAL A 58 2.73 5.34 -8.41
C VAL A 58 1.54 4.45 -8.76
N GLN A 59 0.34 5.01 -8.88
CA GLN A 59 -0.84 4.25 -9.32
C GLN A 59 -0.62 3.62 -10.70
N GLN A 60 -0.05 4.37 -11.65
CA GLN A 60 0.25 3.86 -12.98
C GLN A 60 1.27 2.72 -12.93
N MET A 61 2.28 2.84 -12.08
CA MET A 61 3.28 1.78 -11.89
C MET A 61 2.64 0.51 -11.33
N VAL A 62 1.74 0.64 -10.35
CA VAL A 62 1.02 -0.50 -9.78
C VAL A 62 0.14 -1.17 -10.84
N ASP A 63 -0.56 -0.38 -11.65
CA ASP A 63 -1.45 -0.89 -12.68
C ASP A 63 -0.73 -1.74 -13.74
N GLN A 64 0.58 -1.61 -13.85
CA GLN A 64 1.39 -2.42 -14.77
C GLN A 64 1.69 -3.82 -14.21
N ILE A 65 1.45 -4.05 -12.92
CA ILE A 65 1.61 -5.37 -12.31
C ILE A 65 0.33 -6.18 -12.56
N ALA A 66 0.46 -7.33 -13.19
CA ALA A 66 -0.70 -8.14 -13.56
C ALA A 66 -1.58 -8.48 -12.35
N GLY A 67 -2.85 -8.14 -12.45
CA GLY A 67 -3.85 -8.37 -11.40
C GLY A 67 -3.97 -7.29 -10.35
N MET A 68 -3.02 -6.35 -10.29
CA MET A 68 -3.04 -5.26 -9.31
C MET A 68 -3.69 -4.00 -9.88
N ARG A 69 -4.33 -3.25 -8.99
CA ARG A 69 -4.80 -1.89 -9.29
C ARG A 69 -4.26 -0.94 -8.22
N GLY A 70 -3.79 0.23 -8.63
CA GLY A 70 -3.42 1.29 -7.72
C GLY A 70 -4.64 2.14 -7.38
N ILE A 71 -5.03 2.16 -6.11
CA ILE A 71 -6.20 2.90 -5.62
C ILE A 71 -5.72 4.05 -4.74
N TYR A 72 -6.06 5.27 -5.10
CA TYR A 72 -5.75 6.41 -4.26
C TYR A 72 -6.55 6.34 -2.95
N ALA A 73 -5.86 6.30 -1.83
CA ALA A 73 -6.47 6.10 -0.51
C ALA A 73 -6.34 7.30 0.42
N GLY A 74 -5.93 8.44 -0.12
CA GLY A 74 -5.93 9.68 0.63
C GLY A 74 -4.58 10.34 0.78
N LYS A 75 -4.58 11.44 1.53
CA LYS A 75 -3.36 12.20 1.82
C LYS A 75 -2.51 11.52 2.87
N MET A 76 -1.28 12.00 3.02
CA MET A 76 -0.29 11.45 3.95
C MET A 76 -0.81 11.32 5.38
N ARG A 77 -1.71 12.20 5.82
CA ARG A 77 -2.33 12.13 7.14
C ARG A 77 -3.10 10.81 7.37
N ASN A 78 -3.46 10.10 6.31
CA ASN A 78 -4.13 8.81 6.38
C ASN A 78 -3.17 7.62 6.26
N ALA A 79 -1.88 7.86 6.09
CA ALA A 79 -0.89 6.79 5.87
C ALA A 79 -0.79 5.83 7.07
N GLY A 80 -0.92 6.36 8.30
CA GLY A 80 -0.85 5.53 9.50
C GLY A 80 -1.93 4.45 9.55
N GLN A 81 -3.12 4.75 9.05
CA GLN A 81 -4.23 3.80 9.00
C GLN A 81 -3.93 2.65 8.04
N VAL A 82 -3.37 2.95 6.88
CA VAL A 82 -3.00 1.93 5.88
C VAL A 82 -1.85 1.08 6.41
N GLU A 83 -0.86 1.69 7.04
CA GLU A 83 0.26 0.98 7.66
C GLU A 83 -0.24 0.04 8.77
N ALA A 84 -1.19 0.49 9.59
CA ALA A 84 -1.75 -0.29 10.69
C ALA A 84 -2.62 -1.46 10.20
N LEU A 85 -3.22 -1.37 9.03
CA LEU A 85 -4.05 -2.43 8.46
C LEU A 85 -3.28 -3.75 8.30
N THR A 86 -1.97 -3.67 8.13
CA THR A 86 -1.12 -4.86 8.01
C THR A 86 -1.27 -5.82 9.19
N ALA A 87 -1.44 -5.29 10.41
CA ALA A 87 -1.65 -6.12 11.59
C ALA A 87 -2.92 -6.97 11.48
N ASN A 88 -3.99 -6.39 10.93
CA ASN A 88 -5.25 -7.12 10.70
C ASN A 88 -5.07 -8.23 9.68
N LEU A 89 -4.33 -7.96 8.60
CA LEU A 89 -4.07 -8.96 7.56
C LEU A 89 -3.21 -10.10 8.10
N ILE A 90 -2.23 -9.81 8.95
CA ILE A 90 -1.43 -10.84 9.61
C ILE A 90 -2.31 -11.75 10.46
N SER A 91 -3.27 -11.18 11.21
CA SER A 91 -4.22 -11.96 12.00
C SER A 91 -5.10 -12.85 11.12
N MET A 92 -5.57 -12.32 9.99
CA MET A 92 -6.35 -13.09 9.01
C MET A 92 -5.52 -14.23 8.43
N ASN A 93 -4.24 -13.98 8.11
CA ASN A 93 -3.35 -14.98 7.55
C ASN A 93 -3.15 -16.15 8.51
N ARG A 94 -3.02 -15.88 9.79
CA ARG A 94 -2.90 -16.92 10.81
C ARG A 94 -4.17 -17.73 10.95
N ARG A 95 -5.32 -17.06 10.95
CA ARG A 95 -6.63 -17.72 11.15
C ARG A 95 -6.99 -18.59 9.95
N TYR A 96 -6.86 -18.06 8.76
CA TYR A 96 -7.33 -18.70 7.53
C TYR A 96 -6.21 -19.39 6.74
N LYS A 97 -4.99 -19.36 7.23
CA LYS A 97 -3.81 -19.99 6.62
C LYS A 97 -3.66 -19.59 5.15
N THR A 98 -3.62 -18.28 4.92
CA THR A 98 -3.59 -17.69 3.59
C THR A 98 -2.65 -16.48 3.56
N HIS A 99 -2.56 -15.85 2.40
CA HIS A 99 -1.91 -14.56 2.20
C HIS A 99 -2.98 -13.56 1.77
N ALA A 100 -3.70 -13.01 2.74
CA ALA A 100 -4.81 -12.11 2.49
C ALA A 100 -4.35 -10.81 1.84
N GLY A 101 -5.14 -10.32 0.91
CA GLY A 101 -4.99 -9.02 0.29
C GLY A 101 -6.28 -8.22 0.42
N VAL A 102 -6.28 -7.04 -0.18
CA VAL A 102 -7.42 -6.13 -0.15
C VAL A 102 -7.94 -5.93 -1.57
N ARG A 103 -9.26 -5.90 -1.70
CA ARG A 103 -9.91 -5.48 -2.94
C ARG A 103 -10.98 -4.44 -2.62
N VAL A 104 -10.89 -3.30 -3.28
CA VAL A 104 -11.84 -2.19 -3.09
C VAL A 104 -12.98 -2.34 -4.08
N ILE A 105 -14.19 -2.50 -3.58
CA ILE A 105 -15.39 -2.65 -4.38
C ILE A 105 -15.98 -1.27 -4.61
N GLY A 106 -16.48 -1.01 -5.82
CA GLY A 106 -17.10 0.25 -6.17
C GLY A 106 -16.17 1.25 -6.86
N VAL A 107 -14.91 0.94 -6.99
CA VAL A 107 -13.94 1.73 -7.75
C VAL A 107 -13.59 0.98 -9.03
N ASN A 108 -13.72 1.65 -10.16
CA ASN A 108 -13.43 1.09 -11.48
C ASN A 108 -12.09 1.54 -11.99
#